data_016e754577d194648105dac3cdfb349c
#
_entry.id   016e754577d194648105dac3cdfb349c
#
_cell.length_a   1.000
_cell.length_b   1.000
_cell.length_c   1.000
_cell.angle_alpha   90.00
_cell.angle_beta   90.00
_cell.angle_gamma   90.00
#
_symmetry.space_group_name_H-M   'P 1'
#
loop_
_entity.id
_entity.type
_entity.pdbx_description
1 polymer ?
#
loop_
_entity_poly.entity_id
_entity_poly.type
_entity_poly.pdbx_seq_one_letter_code
_entity_poly.pdbx_strand_id
1 'polypeptide(L)'
;MRGSQSSIVFHDYESFLAKFADNPKTTDDCFTPKDVYEAVVKYVGTVIDMSDKVVLRPFFPGGDYENAEYPENGVVIDNPPFSLFTKICAFYAARDIPFFLFGNGMTITRCLKYATAIIINGSITFENGASLPCNFASNLFGDTLMMTAPTLHRAIQCCPSQKGASKTVNTYNWPKELLTVSDMSTFARAGIDFSVRRSEGYIVNNLDNMPTTSGLFGAQVLISDAKTAEKVALEKKVNRNIDIELSPRERRIVEQLNKKEL
;
A
#
# COMPACT_ATOMS: atom_id res chain seq x y z
N MET A 1 -20.85 21.13 28.13
CA MET A 1 -20.38 21.91 26.94
C MET A 1 -20.13 20.88 25.83
N ARG A 2 -20.85 20.96 24.72
CA ARG A 2 -20.73 20.03 23.59
C ARG A 2 -19.55 20.48 22.76
N GLY A 3 -18.52 19.63 22.63
CA GLY A 3 -17.40 19.87 21.76
C GLY A 3 -17.86 19.91 20.31
N SER A 4 -17.54 20.99 19.63
CA SER A 4 -17.77 21.21 18.21
C SER A 4 -16.89 20.23 17.42
N GLN A 5 -17.53 19.24 16.79
CA GLN A 5 -16.93 18.55 15.66
C GLN A 5 -16.74 19.58 14.55
N SER A 6 -15.47 19.90 14.20
CA SER A 6 -15.16 20.67 13.02
C SER A 6 -15.49 19.79 11.80
N SER A 7 -16.74 19.91 11.33
CA SER A 7 -17.13 19.38 10.03
C SER A 7 -16.29 20.10 8.97
N ILE A 8 -15.39 19.39 8.31
CA ILE A 8 -14.84 19.85 7.03
C ILE A 8 -16.04 19.99 6.11
N VAL A 9 -16.37 21.23 5.79
CA VAL A 9 -17.53 21.61 5.00
C VAL A 9 -17.27 21.13 3.57
N PHE A 10 -18.00 20.10 3.16
CA PHE A 10 -18.05 19.63 1.77
C PHE A 10 -18.79 20.67 0.93
N HIS A 11 -18.11 21.73 0.51
CA HIS A 11 -18.62 22.60 -0.52
C HIS A 11 -18.32 21.97 -1.86
N ASP A 12 -19.36 21.54 -2.57
CA ASP A 12 -19.40 21.27 -3.99
C ASP A 12 -19.27 19.81 -4.48
N TYR A 13 -19.78 18.83 -3.71
CA TYR A 13 -19.89 17.44 -4.17
C TYR A 13 -20.82 17.30 -5.41
N GLU A 14 -21.88 18.08 -5.50
CA GLU A 14 -22.83 18.03 -6.65
C GLU A 14 -22.24 18.62 -7.94
N SER A 15 -21.50 19.72 -7.86
CA SER A 15 -20.81 20.27 -9.04
C SER A 15 -19.61 19.43 -9.48
N PHE A 16 -19.00 18.70 -8.56
CA PHE A 16 -18.00 17.69 -8.91
C PHE A 16 -18.61 16.50 -9.67
N LEU A 17 -19.72 15.94 -9.20
CA LEU A 17 -20.42 14.86 -9.92
C LEU A 17 -20.87 15.28 -11.31
N ALA A 18 -21.30 16.55 -11.49
CA ALA A 18 -21.67 17.10 -12.78
C ALA A 18 -20.50 17.18 -13.78
N LYS A 19 -19.26 17.41 -13.31
CA LYS A 19 -18.06 17.42 -14.17
C LYS A 19 -17.74 16.05 -14.77
N PHE A 20 -18.18 14.97 -14.16
CA PHE A 20 -17.88 13.59 -14.59
C PHE A 20 -18.99 12.94 -15.41
N ALA A 21 -20.12 13.61 -15.61
CA ALA A 21 -21.21 13.08 -16.40
C ALA A 21 -20.84 12.84 -17.88
N ASP A 22 -19.88 13.63 -18.42
CA ASP A 22 -19.54 13.64 -19.85
C ASP A 22 -18.07 13.28 -20.16
N ASN A 23 -17.20 13.01 -19.16
CA ASN A 23 -15.79 12.67 -19.39
C ASN A 23 -15.51 11.17 -19.14
N PRO A 24 -14.62 10.52 -19.94
CA PRO A 24 -14.20 9.15 -19.66
C PRO A 24 -13.53 9.10 -18.29
N LYS A 25 -14.08 8.28 -17.39
CA LYS A 25 -13.60 8.09 -16.01
C LYS A 25 -12.18 7.53 -16.02
N THR A 26 -11.23 8.24 -15.42
CA THR A 26 -9.85 7.76 -15.25
C THR A 26 -9.67 7.06 -13.89
N THR A 27 -8.57 6.33 -13.73
CA THR A 27 -8.22 5.70 -12.43
C THR A 27 -7.88 6.70 -11.34
N ASP A 28 -7.64 7.97 -11.71
CA ASP A 28 -7.36 9.06 -10.77
C ASP A 28 -8.65 9.72 -10.24
N ASP A 29 -9.82 9.39 -10.83
CA ASP A 29 -11.14 9.93 -10.44
C ASP A 29 -11.95 8.94 -9.57
N CYS A 30 -11.28 8.15 -8.75
CA CYS A 30 -11.89 7.10 -7.95
C CYS A 30 -12.22 7.58 -6.54
N PHE A 31 -13.52 7.88 -6.25
CA PHE A 31 -13.97 8.13 -4.88
C PHE A 31 -14.04 6.85 -4.07
N THR A 32 -13.42 6.90 -2.90
CA THR A 32 -13.48 5.81 -1.93
C THR A 32 -14.87 5.80 -1.27
N PRO A 33 -15.60 4.67 -1.30
CA PRO A 33 -16.87 4.55 -0.60
C PRO A 33 -16.72 4.86 0.89
N LYS A 34 -17.75 5.49 1.45
CA LYS A 34 -17.71 5.97 2.83
C LYS A 34 -17.42 4.87 3.86
N ASP A 35 -18.05 3.71 3.71
CA ASP A 35 -17.86 2.55 4.58
C ASP A 35 -16.42 1.98 4.52
N VAL A 36 -15.81 1.95 3.33
CA VAL A 36 -14.40 1.58 3.16
C VAL A 36 -13.48 2.60 3.81
N TYR A 37 -13.73 3.89 3.61
CA TYR A 37 -12.96 4.96 4.22
C TYR A 37 -13.01 4.88 5.75
N GLU A 38 -14.19 4.70 6.33
CA GLU A 38 -14.40 4.55 7.79
C GLU A 38 -13.67 3.32 8.33
N ALA A 39 -13.67 2.20 7.59
CA ALA A 39 -12.91 1.00 7.95
C ALA A 39 -11.39 1.26 7.99
N VAL A 40 -10.88 2.04 7.04
CA VAL A 40 -9.46 2.45 7.01
C VAL A 40 -9.13 3.37 8.19
N VAL A 41 -9.93 4.41 8.45
CA VAL A 41 -9.73 5.31 9.59
C VAL A 41 -9.74 4.54 10.92
N LYS A 42 -10.68 3.60 11.08
CA LYS A 42 -10.73 2.73 12.26
C LYS A 42 -9.47 1.86 12.40
N TYR A 43 -8.95 1.33 11.29
CA TYR A 43 -7.70 0.57 11.31
C TYR A 43 -6.51 1.45 11.72
N VAL A 44 -6.39 2.66 11.19
CA VAL A 44 -5.35 3.62 11.58
C VAL A 44 -5.44 3.92 13.08
N GLY A 45 -6.64 4.02 13.65
CA GLY A 45 -6.86 4.16 15.09
C GLY A 45 -6.40 2.96 15.93
N THR A 46 -6.09 1.79 15.32
CA THR A 46 -5.41 0.69 16.02
C THR A 46 -3.89 0.80 15.99
N VAL A 47 -3.35 1.69 15.16
CA VAL A 47 -1.91 1.91 14.96
C VAL A 47 -1.40 3.11 15.76
N ILE A 48 -2.16 4.19 15.75
CA ILE A 48 -1.87 5.44 16.48
C ILE A 48 -3.08 5.88 17.29
N ASP A 49 -2.84 6.63 18.37
CA ASP A 49 -3.93 7.30 19.08
C ASP A 49 -4.50 8.43 18.22
N MET A 50 -5.81 8.35 17.96
CA MET A 50 -6.55 9.30 17.14
C MET A 50 -7.32 10.34 17.95
N SER A 51 -7.23 10.32 19.29
CA SER A 51 -8.08 11.13 20.19
C SER A 51 -7.87 12.64 20.01
N ASP A 52 -6.65 13.06 19.68
CA ASP A 52 -6.24 14.45 19.43
C ASP A 52 -5.90 14.75 17.97
N LYS A 53 -6.04 13.77 17.07
CA LYS A 53 -5.61 13.90 15.68
C LYS A 53 -6.65 14.59 14.80
N VAL A 54 -6.15 15.44 13.92
CA VAL A 54 -6.92 16.04 12.82
C VAL A 54 -6.70 15.22 11.56
N VAL A 55 -7.75 14.54 11.09
CA VAL A 55 -7.68 13.77 9.83
C VAL A 55 -7.81 14.72 8.65
N LEU A 56 -6.82 14.68 7.75
CA LEU A 56 -6.74 15.53 6.57
C LEU A 56 -6.99 14.74 5.29
N ARG A 57 -7.72 15.34 4.34
CA ARG A 57 -8.05 14.76 3.03
C ARG A 57 -7.74 15.74 1.91
N PRO A 58 -6.45 16.00 1.61
CA PRO A 58 -6.05 17.02 0.64
C PRO A 58 -6.28 16.61 -0.83
N PHE A 59 -6.67 15.35 -1.09
CA PHE A 59 -7.04 14.86 -2.42
C PHE A 59 -8.54 14.83 -2.67
N PHE A 60 -9.32 15.34 -1.71
CA PHE A 60 -10.73 15.57 -1.95
C PHE A 60 -10.89 16.62 -3.07
N PRO A 61 -11.96 16.57 -3.89
CA PRO A 61 -12.14 17.47 -5.03
C PRO A 61 -11.85 18.93 -4.73
N GLY A 62 -10.95 19.53 -5.50
CA GLY A 62 -10.50 20.92 -5.33
C GLY A 62 -9.38 21.10 -4.31
N GLY A 63 -8.87 20.03 -3.67
CA GLY A 63 -7.74 20.10 -2.74
C GLY A 63 -6.39 20.21 -3.47
N ASP A 64 -5.47 20.92 -2.85
CA ASP A 64 -4.07 21.04 -3.27
C ASP A 64 -3.16 20.59 -2.14
N TYR A 65 -2.61 19.37 -2.28
CA TYR A 65 -1.76 18.77 -1.24
C TYR A 65 -0.43 19.51 -1.04
N GLU A 66 0.06 20.25 -2.04
CA GLU A 66 1.33 20.99 -1.94
C GLU A 66 1.16 22.28 -1.12
N ASN A 67 -0.03 22.88 -1.12
CA ASN A 67 -0.36 24.12 -0.44
C ASN A 67 -1.35 23.97 0.72
N ALA A 68 -1.76 22.73 1.06
CA ALA A 68 -2.62 22.46 2.20
C ALA A 68 -1.92 22.75 3.53
N GLU A 69 -2.67 23.16 4.55
CA GLU A 69 -2.16 23.33 5.90
C GLU A 69 -2.09 21.98 6.62
N TYR A 70 -0.94 21.69 7.23
CA TYR A 70 -0.68 20.45 7.98
C TYR A 70 -0.34 20.79 9.43
N PRO A 71 -1.33 20.78 10.37
CA PRO A 71 -1.07 21.01 11.79
C PRO A 71 -0.22 19.87 12.38
N GLU A 72 0.51 20.14 13.46
CA GLU A 72 1.39 19.16 14.14
C GLU A 72 0.66 17.85 14.54
N ASN A 73 -0.61 17.97 14.92
CA ASN A 73 -1.45 16.80 15.22
C ASN A 73 -2.20 16.28 13.98
N GLY A 74 -1.85 16.72 12.76
CA GLY A 74 -2.46 16.26 11.52
C GLY A 74 -2.04 14.84 11.15
N VAL A 75 -2.94 14.09 10.55
CA VAL A 75 -2.67 12.82 9.87
C VAL A 75 -3.43 12.78 8.55
N VAL A 76 -2.73 12.51 7.46
CA VAL A 76 -3.35 12.38 6.15
C VAL A 76 -3.86 10.95 5.97
N ILE A 77 -5.17 10.77 5.81
CA ILE A 77 -5.78 9.49 5.45
C ILE A 77 -6.62 9.75 4.21
N ASP A 78 -6.09 9.42 3.03
CA ASP A 78 -6.75 9.78 1.78
C ASP A 78 -6.38 8.88 0.61
N ASN A 79 -7.13 9.03 -0.48
CA ASN A 79 -6.94 8.32 -1.75
C ASN A 79 -6.36 9.28 -2.80
N PRO A 80 -5.03 9.33 -2.96
CA PRO A 80 -4.38 10.22 -3.91
C PRO A 80 -4.50 9.71 -5.34
N PRO A 81 -4.34 10.59 -6.36
CA PRO A 81 -4.15 10.18 -7.73
C PRO A 81 -2.99 9.19 -7.87
N PHE A 82 -3.25 8.00 -8.41
CA PHE A 82 -2.23 6.95 -8.49
C PHE A 82 -1.07 7.30 -9.41
N SER A 83 -1.28 8.16 -10.38
CA SER A 83 -0.23 8.72 -11.27
C SER A 83 0.82 9.52 -10.49
N LEU A 84 0.44 10.21 -9.42
CA LEU A 84 1.31 11.06 -8.59
C LEU A 84 1.76 10.37 -7.29
N PHE A 85 1.36 9.14 -7.03
CA PHE A 85 1.50 8.45 -5.77
C PHE A 85 2.91 8.52 -5.15
N THR A 86 3.94 8.22 -5.96
CA THR A 86 5.34 8.24 -5.47
C THR A 86 5.81 9.64 -5.09
N LYS A 87 5.40 10.67 -5.87
CA LYS A 87 5.71 12.09 -5.58
C LYS A 87 5.07 12.53 -4.28
N ILE A 88 3.83 12.10 -4.05
CA ILE A 88 3.05 12.40 -2.84
C ILE A 88 3.66 11.75 -1.60
N CYS A 89 4.04 10.47 -1.67
CA CYS A 89 4.73 9.78 -0.57
C CYS A 89 6.06 10.48 -0.23
N ALA A 90 6.84 10.88 -1.25
CA ALA A 90 8.09 11.62 -1.06
C ALA A 90 7.85 12.99 -0.40
N PHE A 91 6.80 13.70 -0.81
CA PHE A 91 6.43 15.02 -0.28
C PHE A 91 6.10 14.94 1.22
N TYR A 92 5.28 13.99 1.64
CA TYR A 92 4.93 13.81 3.05
C TYR A 92 6.10 13.31 3.89
N ALA A 93 6.86 12.34 3.39
CA ALA A 93 8.03 11.82 4.10
C ALA A 93 9.11 12.89 4.33
N ALA A 94 9.36 13.76 3.34
CA ALA A 94 10.34 14.84 3.45
C ALA A 94 9.94 15.96 4.45
N ARG A 95 8.68 15.98 4.90
CA ARG A 95 8.12 16.97 5.82
C ARG A 95 7.68 16.35 7.15
N ASP A 96 7.97 15.08 7.37
CA ASP A 96 7.53 14.32 8.53
C ASP A 96 6.01 14.37 8.78
N ILE A 97 5.21 14.58 7.71
CA ILE A 97 3.76 14.58 7.80
C ILE A 97 3.27 13.13 7.91
N PRO A 98 2.56 12.77 8.99
CA PRO A 98 2.00 11.43 9.14
C PRO A 98 0.95 11.14 8.08
N PHE A 99 1.03 9.97 7.43
CA PHE A 99 0.06 9.62 6.41
C PHE A 99 -0.27 8.12 6.34
N PHE A 100 -1.46 7.83 5.84
CA PHE A 100 -1.94 6.51 5.45
C PHE A 100 -2.73 6.66 4.14
N LEU A 101 -2.13 6.24 3.01
CA LEU A 101 -2.65 6.51 1.67
C LEU A 101 -3.08 5.23 0.97
N PHE A 102 -4.21 5.31 0.27
CA PHE A 102 -4.59 4.30 -0.72
C PHE A 102 -3.58 4.31 -1.87
N GLY A 103 -3.21 3.15 -2.36
CA GLY A 103 -2.27 3.01 -3.47
C GLY A 103 -2.65 1.87 -4.40
N ASN A 104 -2.24 1.98 -5.66
CA ASN A 104 -2.49 0.95 -6.66
C ASN A 104 -1.76 -0.35 -6.29
N GLY A 105 -2.48 -1.46 -6.28
CA GLY A 105 -1.97 -2.77 -5.89
C GLY A 105 -0.74 -3.24 -6.66
N MET A 106 -0.61 -2.84 -7.93
CA MET A 106 0.52 -3.24 -8.78
C MET A 106 1.78 -2.38 -8.58
N THR A 107 1.63 -1.12 -8.18
CA THR A 107 2.75 -0.16 -8.12
C THR A 107 3.05 0.31 -6.70
N ILE A 108 2.43 -0.29 -5.69
CA ILE A 108 2.57 0.11 -4.29
C ILE A 108 4.03 0.12 -3.81
N THR A 109 4.86 -0.81 -4.28
CA THR A 109 6.29 -0.89 -3.92
C THR A 109 7.13 0.31 -4.33
N ARG A 110 6.62 1.20 -5.17
CA ARG A 110 7.29 2.48 -5.48
C ARG A 110 7.41 3.41 -4.26
N CYS A 111 6.59 3.21 -3.22
CA CYS A 111 6.66 3.98 -1.99
C CYS A 111 7.79 3.55 -1.02
N LEU A 112 8.43 2.38 -1.21
CA LEU A 112 9.32 1.74 -0.23
C LEU A 112 10.50 2.61 0.24
N LYS A 113 10.91 3.61 -0.55
CA LYS A 113 11.93 4.59 -0.13
C LYS A 113 11.42 5.58 0.91
N TYR A 114 10.11 5.76 1.01
CA TYR A 114 9.46 6.84 1.76
C TYR A 114 8.47 6.33 2.81
N ALA A 115 7.98 5.09 2.65
CA ALA A 115 6.91 4.54 3.47
C ALA A 115 6.93 3.02 3.49
N THR A 116 6.20 2.45 4.43
CA THR A 116 5.85 1.03 4.49
C THR A 116 4.78 0.72 3.45
N ALA A 117 4.98 -0.33 2.65
CA ALA A 117 3.94 -0.90 1.81
C ALA A 117 3.08 -1.88 2.63
N ILE A 118 1.77 -1.65 2.70
CA ILE A 118 0.82 -2.44 3.47
C ILE A 118 -0.07 -3.20 2.50
N ILE A 119 0.06 -4.53 2.49
CA ILE A 119 -0.55 -5.41 1.51
C ILE A 119 -1.79 -6.07 2.10
N ILE A 120 -2.95 -5.84 1.47
CA ILE A 120 -4.23 -6.44 1.87
C ILE A 120 -4.73 -7.50 0.90
N ASN A 121 -4.17 -7.58 -0.31
CA ASN A 121 -4.67 -8.45 -1.39
C ASN A 121 -6.17 -8.28 -1.63
N GLY A 122 -6.62 -7.06 -1.78
CA GLY A 122 -8.01 -6.73 -2.04
C GLY A 122 -8.15 -5.85 -3.28
N SER A 123 -9.28 -5.97 -3.97
CA SER A 123 -9.75 -4.92 -4.85
C SER A 123 -10.77 -4.07 -4.11
N ILE A 124 -10.74 -2.78 -4.34
CA ILE A 124 -11.75 -1.85 -3.85
C ILE A 124 -12.60 -1.43 -5.05
N THR A 125 -13.89 -1.61 -4.91
CA THR A 125 -14.87 -1.04 -5.85
C THR A 125 -15.18 0.37 -5.41
N PHE A 126 -14.78 1.34 -6.22
CA PHE A 126 -14.97 2.76 -5.98
C PHE A 126 -16.38 3.22 -6.38
N GLU A 127 -16.80 4.42 -5.95
CA GLU A 127 -18.16 4.93 -6.22
C GLU A 127 -18.49 5.06 -7.72
N ASN A 128 -17.47 5.27 -8.56
CA ASN A 128 -17.62 5.26 -10.01
C ASN A 128 -17.82 3.85 -10.62
N GLY A 129 -17.85 2.78 -9.80
CA GLY A 129 -17.99 1.39 -10.21
C GLY A 129 -16.70 0.71 -10.65
N ALA A 130 -15.57 1.44 -10.70
CA ALA A 130 -14.27 0.83 -11.01
C ALA A 130 -13.79 -0.06 -9.83
N SER A 131 -13.46 -1.33 -10.13
CA SER A 131 -12.86 -2.24 -9.14
C SER A 131 -11.38 -2.38 -9.42
N LEU A 132 -10.54 -1.85 -8.54
CA LEU A 132 -9.08 -1.81 -8.71
C LEU A 132 -8.38 -2.54 -7.58
N PRO A 133 -7.29 -3.30 -7.88
CA PRO A 133 -6.40 -3.81 -6.86
C PRO A 133 -5.86 -2.65 -6.03
N CYS A 134 -6.05 -2.69 -4.71
CA CYS A 134 -5.64 -1.62 -3.81
C CYS A 134 -4.84 -2.18 -2.65
N ASN A 135 -3.78 -1.48 -2.30
CA ASN A 135 -2.97 -1.66 -1.11
C ASN A 135 -2.77 -0.28 -0.46
N PHE A 136 -1.95 -0.17 0.58
CA PHE A 136 -1.75 1.10 1.26
C PHE A 136 -0.27 1.42 1.45
N ALA A 137 0.05 2.70 1.61
CA ALA A 137 1.37 3.18 2.01
C ALA A 137 1.24 4.08 3.23
N SER A 138 2.16 3.94 4.18
CA SER A 138 2.15 4.74 5.40
C SER A 138 3.56 4.89 5.99
N ASN A 139 3.85 6.03 6.60
CA ASN A 139 5.05 6.25 7.40
C ASN A 139 4.83 6.01 8.91
N LEU A 140 3.68 5.47 9.31
CA LEU A 140 3.32 5.22 10.71
C LEU A 140 3.94 3.95 11.30
N PHE A 141 4.63 3.13 10.51
CA PHE A 141 5.14 1.81 10.91
C PHE A 141 6.66 1.76 11.10
N GLY A 142 7.27 2.90 11.36
CA GLY A 142 8.69 3.01 11.68
C GLY A 142 9.60 2.48 10.57
N ASP A 143 10.46 1.51 10.89
CA ASP A 143 11.47 0.93 10.00
C ASP A 143 10.96 -0.24 9.15
N THR A 144 9.66 -0.55 9.23
CA THR A 144 9.05 -1.62 8.43
C THR A 144 9.02 -1.24 6.95
N LEU A 145 9.56 -2.11 6.08
CA LEU A 145 9.50 -1.90 4.62
C LEU A 145 8.16 -2.35 4.03
N MET A 146 7.73 -3.56 4.39
CA MET A 146 6.53 -4.17 3.84
C MET A 146 5.87 -5.08 4.87
N MET A 147 4.54 -5.04 4.94
CA MET A 147 3.75 -5.87 5.84
C MET A 147 2.41 -6.27 5.24
N THR A 148 1.81 -7.33 5.77
CA THR A 148 0.41 -7.67 5.51
C THR A 148 -0.49 -7.02 6.56
N ALA A 149 -1.76 -6.75 6.19
CA ALA A 149 -2.79 -6.28 7.11
C ALA A 149 -4.10 -7.08 6.95
N PRO A 150 -4.15 -8.35 7.43
CA PRO A 150 -5.32 -9.21 7.27
C PRO A 150 -6.57 -8.66 7.96
N THR A 151 -6.40 -7.93 9.07
CA THR A 151 -7.51 -7.28 9.79
C THR A 151 -8.14 -6.17 8.95
N LEU A 152 -7.33 -5.33 8.31
CA LEU A 152 -7.79 -4.30 7.38
C LEU A 152 -8.47 -4.93 6.16
N HIS A 153 -7.86 -5.99 5.59
CA HIS A 153 -8.46 -6.74 4.49
C HIS A 153 -9.89 -7.20 4.84
N ARG A 154 -10.06 -7.89 5.98
CA ARG A 154 -11.39 -8.35 6.44
C ARG A 154 -12.36 -7.21 6.67
N ALA A 155 -11.91 -6.12 7.28
CA ALA A 155 -12.75 -4.95 7.50
C ALA A 155 -13.30 -4.38 6.19
N ILE A 156 -12.45 -4.22 5.17
CA ILE A 156 -12.86 -3.75 3.84
C ILE A 156 -13.80 -4.75 3.15
N GLN A 157 -13.50 -6.05 3.18
CA GLN A 157 -14.35 -7.08 2.57
C GLN A 157 -15.75 -7.17 3.22
N CYS A 158 -15.88 -6.79 4.49
CA CYS A 158 -17.16 -6.72 5.19
C CYS A 158 -17.99 -5.47 4.81
N CYS A 159 -17.40 -4.48 4.15
CA CYS A 159 -18.10 -3.28 3.74
C CYS A 159 -19.22 -3.60 2.73
N PRO A 160 -20.43 -3.08 2.90
CA PRO A 160 -21.54 -3.33 1.98
C PRO A 160 -21.25 -2.95 0.54
N SER A 161 -20.46 -1.88 0.31
CA SER A 161 -20.06 -1.39 -1.00
C SER A 161 -19.14 -2.37 -1.77
N GLN A 162 -18.53 -3.35 -1.09
CA GLN A 162 -17.51 -4.26 -1.65
C GLN A 162 -18.07 -5.64 -2.06
N LYS A 163 -19.36 -5.86 -1.96
CA LYS A 163 -19.96 -7.17 -2.26
C LYS A 163 -20.04 -7.40 -3.78
N GLY A 164 -19.10 -8.18 -4.31
CA GLY A 164 -19.16 -8.82 -5.63
C GLY A 164 -18.11 -8.44 -6.65
N ALA A 165 -16.91 -9.06 -6.65
CA ALA A 165 -16.15 -9.48 -7.85
C ALA A 165 -14.79 -10.12 -7.54
N SER A 166 -14.44 -11.21 -8.24
CA SER A 166 -13.09 -11.82 -8.25
C SER A 166 -12.75 -12.30 -9.67
N LYS A 167 -11.50 -12.04 -10.13
CA LYS A 167 -10.91 -12.64 -11.35
C LYS A 167 -9.42 -12.92 -11.20
N THR A 168 -8.90 -13.98 -11.86
CA THR A 168 -7.54 -14.55 -11.74
C THR A 168 -6.59 -14.15 -12.87
N VAL A 169 -5.24 -14.10 -12.61
CA VAL A 169 -4.16 -13.75 -13.55
C VAL A 169 -2.92 -14.65 -13.37
N ASN A 170 -2.10 -14.85 -14.41
CA ASN A 170 -0.96 -15.77 -14.54
C ASN A 170 0.30 -15.38 -13.74
N THR A 171 1.12 -16.37 -13.34
CA THR A 171 2.25 -16.25 -12.40
C THR A 171 3.61 -16.50 -13.02
N TYR A 172 4.64 -15.76 -12.57
CA TYR A 172 6.07 -15.95 -12.82
C TYR A 172 6.75 -16.53 -11.57
N ASN A 173 7.90 -17.20 -11.78
CA ASN A 173 8.67 -17.87 -10.74
C ASN A 173 9.91 -17.08 -10.39
N TRP A 174 9.95 -16.55 -9.19
CA TRP A 174 11.00 -15.66 -8.71
C TRP A 174 11.95 -16.38 -7.74
N PRO A 175 13.20 -15.90 -7.55
CA PRO A 175 14.09 -16.39 -6.50
C PRO A 175 13.37 -16.35 -5.15
N LYS A 176 13.70 -17.31 -4.26
CA LYS A 176 13.08 -17.40 -2.92
C LYS A 176 13.35 -16.15 -2.10
N GLU A 177 14.52 -15.55 -2.29
CA GLU A 177 14.99 -14.33 -1.64
C GLU A 177 14.31 -13.06 -2.19
N LEU A 178 13.58 -13.16 -3.30
CA LEU A 178 12.77 -12.06 -3.80
C LEU A 178 11.38 -12.11 -3.16
N LEU A 179 11.06 -11.08 -2.40
CA LEU A 179 9.72 -10.86 -1.86
C LEU A 179 8.94 -9.96 -2.81
N THR A 180 7.85 -10.49 -3.33
CA THR A 180 6.97 -9.79 -4.27
C THR A 180 5.66 -9.37 -3.60
N VAL A 181 4.95 -8.42 -4.23
CA VAL A 181 3.57 -8.08 -3.81
C VAL A 181 2.66 -9.30 -3.89
N SER A 182 2.91 -10.21 -4.85
CA SER A 182 2.13 -11.44 -5.00
C SER A 182 2.29 -12.38 -3.80
N ASP A 183 3.52 -12.53 -3.28
CA ASP A 183 3.80 -13.32 -2.08
C ASP A 183 3.07 -12.73 -0.87
N MET A 184 3.24 -11.42 -0.66
CA MET A 184 2.58 -10.68 0.42
C MET A 184 1.05 -10.76 0.32
N SER A 185 0.52 -10.63 -0.90
CA SER A 185 -0.92 -10.78 -1.16
C SER A 185 -1.43 -12.20 -0.82
N THR A 186 -0.61 -13.22 -1.10
CA THR A 186 -0.94 -14.61 -0.77
C THR A 186 -0.97 -14.82 0.74
N PHE A 187 -0.01 -14.26 1.48
CA PHE A 187 0.01 -14.31 2.95
C PHE A 187 -1.18 -13.55 3.56
N ALA A 188 -1.46 -12.33 3.07
CA ALA A 188 -2.60 -11.55 3.53
C ALA A 188 -3.94 -12.30 3.34
N ARG A 189 -4.13 -12.94 2.19
CA ARG A 189 -5.32 -13.77 1.90
C ARG A 189 -5.44 -14.96 2.83
N ALA A 190 -4.32 -15.59 3.18
CA ALA A 190 -4.28 -16.71 4.12
C ALA A 190 -4.44 -16.29 5.59
N GLY A 191 -4.58 -14.99 5.88
CA GLY A 191 -4.68 -14.46 7.24
C GLY A 191 -3.36 -14.50 8.01
N ILE A 192 -2.24 -14.52 7.30
CA ILE A 192 -0.89 -14.57 7.87
C ILE A 192 -0.35 -13.15 7.98
N ASP A 193 0.08 -12.77 9.17
CA ASP A 193 0.84 -11.55 9.42
C ASP A 193 2.32 -11.80 9.08
N PHE A 194 2.85 -11.01 8.12
CA PHE A 194 4.25 -11.05 7.72
C PHE A 194 4.76 -9.63 7.47
N SER A 195 5.97 -9.35 7.91
CA SER A 195 6.60 -8.04 7.74
C SER A 195 8.11 -8.16 7.51
N VAL A 196 8.70 -7.18 6.83
CA VAL A 196 10.14 -7.07 6.60
C VAL A 196 10.59 -5.67 7.01
N ARG A 197 11.59 -5.57 7.89
CA ARG A 197 12.21 -4.32 8.31
C ARG A 197 13.21 -3.84 7.27
N ARG A 198 13.58 -2.57 7.33
CA ARG A 198 14.58 -1.99 6.42
C ARG A 198 15.96 -2.64 6.56
N SER A 199 16.32 -3.15 7.73
CA SER A 199 17.56 -3.90 7.97
C SER A 199 17.55 -5.31 7.36
N GLU A 200 16.38 -5.89 7.14
CA GLU A 200 16.18 -7.27 6.64
C GLU A 200 15.95 -7.34 5.13
N GLY A 201 15.80 -6.19 4.45
CA GLY A 201 15.46 -6.13 3.03
C GLY A 201 16.22 -5.07 2.23
N TYR A 202 16.39 -5.31 0.93
CA TYR A 202 17.00 -4.40 -0.04
C TYR A 202 16.09 -4.23 -1.26
N ILE A 203 15.80 -2.98 -1.63
CA ILE A 203 14.88 -2.64 -2.73
C ILE A 203 15.58 -2.87 -4.08
N VAL A 204 14.98 -3.68 -4.95
CA VAL A 204 15.45 -3.94 -6.31
C VAL A 204 14.37 -3.56 -7.33
N ASN A 205 14.77 -2.93 -8.42
CA ASN A 205 13.88 -2.59 -9.52
C ASN A 205 13.97 -3.61 -10.66
N ASN A 206 15.00 -4.43 -10.68
CA ASN A 206 15.26 -5.47 -11.68
C ASN A 206 16.19 -6.53 -11.11
N LEU A 207 16.15 -7.74 -11.65
CA LEU A 207 17.14 -8.77 -11.38
C LEU A 207 18.10 -8.88 -12.59
N ASP A 208 19.38 -9.11 -12.32
CA ASP A 208 20.42 -9.09 -13.36
C ASP A 208 20.20 -10.16 -14.45
N ASN A 209 19.57 -11.28 -14.10
CA ASN A 209 19.28 -12.39 -15.02
C ASN A 209 17.93 -12.29 -15.75
N MET A 210 17.24 -11.16 -15.64
CA MET A 210 15.99 -10.97 -16.37
C MET A 210 16.25 -10.67 -17.86
N PRO A 211 15.35 -11.12 -18.77
CA PRO A 211 15.39 -10.69 -20.16
C PRO A 211 15.32 -9.17 -20.25
N THR A 212 16.14 -8.57 -21.12
CA THR A 212 16.26 -7.11 -21.29
C THR A 212 14.94 -6.40 -21.64
N THR A 213 13.94 -7.15 -22.09
CA THR A 213 12.62 -6.66 -22.49
C THR A 213 11.56 -6.73 -21.38
N SER A 214 11.88 -7.36 -20.23
CA SER A 214 10.93 -7.52 -19.12
C SER A 214 11.56 -7.01 -17.82
N GLY A 215 10.84 -6.15 -17.11
CA GLY A 215 11.20 -5.67 -15.78
C GLY A 215 10.28 -6.25 -14.71
N LEU A 216 10.67 -6.10 -13.45
CA LEU A 216 9.77 -6.32 -12.32
C LEU A 216 8.60 -5.32 -12.41
N PHE A 217 7.39 -5.75 -12.07
CA PHE A 217 6.26 -4.85 -11.92
C PHE A 217 6.46 -3.97 -10.66
N GLY A 218 7.17 -2.84 -10.84
CA GLY A 218 7.61 -1.97 -9.77
C GLY A 218 8.84 -2.51 -9.03
N ALA A 219 9.26 -1.81 -7.97
CA ALA A 219 10.30 -2.27 -7.08
C ALA A 219 9.82 -3.48 -6.26
N GLN A 220 10.73 -4.43 -6.01
CA GLN A 220 10.51 -5.56 -5.12
C GLN A 220 11.57 -5.56 -4.02
N VAL A 221 11.55 -6.52 -3.12
CA VAL A 221 12.47 -6.57 -1.99
C VAL A 221 13.26 -7.88 -2.01
N LEU A 222 14.60 -7.80 -2.09
CA LEU A 222 15.46 -8.92 -1.71
C LEU A 222 15.51 -8.95 -0.18
N ILE A 223 15.32 -10.13 0.39
CA ILE A 223 15.26 -10.33 1.85
C ILE A 223 16.44 -11.17 2.34
N SER A 224 16.77 -11.05 3.63
CA SER A 224 17.81 -11.83 4.29
C SER A 224 17.50 -13.34 4.27
N ASP A 225 18.50 -14.18 4.53
CA ASP A 225 18.32 -15.64 4.59
C ASP A 225 17.33 -16.05 5.68
N ALA A 226 17.35 -15.37 6.83
CA ALA A 226 16.41 -15.60 7.92
C ALA A 226 14.97 -15.35 7.48
N LYS A 227 14.71 -14.22 6.84
CA LYS A 227 13.39 -13.88 6.27
C LYS A 227 12.99 -14.78 5.10
N THR A 228 13.95 -15.22 4.30
CA THR A 228 13.71 -16.21 3.23
C THR A 228 13.23 -17.54 3.80
N ALA A 229 13.86 -18.04 4.87
CA ALA A 229 13.43 -19.26 5.55
C ALA A 229 12.01 -19.14 6.12
N GLU A 230 11.69 -18.01 6.75
CA GLU A 230 10.34 -17.70 7.24
C GLU A 230 9.33 -17.69 6.09
N LYS A 231 9.62 -16.93 5.01
CA LYS A 231 8.80 -16.88 3.80
C LYS A 231 8.51 -18.27 3.23
N VAL A 232 9.56 -19.07 3.00
CA VAL A 232 9.43 -20.44 2.45
C VAL A 232 8.60 -21.36 3.35
N ALA A 233 8.76 -21.23 4.68
CA ALA A 233 7.94 -21.98 5.62
C ALA A 233 6.46 -21.61 5.53
N LEU A 234 6.15 -20.33 5.30
CA LEU A 234 4.79 -19.84 5.10
C LEU A 234 4.23 -20.26 3.73
N GLU A 235 5.02 -20.19 2.67
CA GLU A 235 4.63 -20.62 1.31
C GLU A 235 4.26 -22.10 1.26
N LYS A 236 4.98 -22.98 1.98
CA LYS A 236 4.62 -24.40 2.13
C LYS A 236 3.23 -24.61 2.74
N LYS A 237 2.77 -23.68 3.56
CA LYS A 237 1.41 -23.70 4.15
C LYS A 237 0.34 -23.24 3.18
N VAL A 238 0.69 -22.44 2.18
CA VAL A 238 -0.27 -21.77 1.28
C VAL A 238 -0.21 -22.25 -0.18
N ASN A 239 0.90 -22.92 -0.64
CA ASN A 239 1.14 -23.55 -1.98
C ASN A 239 1.45 -22.61 -3.16
N ARG A 240 2.33 -22.87 -4.07
CA ARG A 240 2.98 -23.83 -4.97
C ARG A 240 4.00 -23.15 -5.92
N ASN A 241 5.01 -23.89 -6.40
CA ASN A 241 6.33 -23.64 -6.95
C ASN A 241 6.49 -23.16 -8.37
N ILE A 242 7.68 -22.55 -8.63
CA ILE A 242 8.72 -22.86 -9.65
C ILE A 242 9.95 -21.93 -9.42
N ASP A 243 11.20 -22.41 -9.52
CA ASP A 243 12.41 -21.76 -8.99
C ASP A 243 13.19 -20.88 -10.01
N ILE A 244 13.56 -19.64 -9.63
CA ILE A 244 14.56 -18.79 -10.29
C ILE A 244 15.70 -18.51 -9.29
N GLU A 245 16.98 -18.59 -9.72
CA GLU A 245 18.14 -18.39 -8.85
C GLU A 245 18.64 -16.95 -8.86
N LEU A 246 19.23 -16.51 -7.73
CA LEU A 246 19.86 -15.21 -7.61
C LEU A 246 21.20 -15.16 -8.39
N SER A 247 21.50 -14.00 -8.97
CA SER A 247 22.81 -13.69 -9.50
C SER A 247 23.87 -13.53 -8.38
N PRO A 248 25.19 -13.58 -8.72
CA PRO A 248 26.25 -13.33 -7.73
C PRO A 248 26.17 -11.95 -7.06
N ARG A 249 25.63 -10.94 -7.74
CA ARG A 249 25.41 -9.60 -7.17
C ARG A 249 24.29 -9.62 -6.12
N GLU A 250 23.17 -10.24 -6.41
CA GLU A 250 22.02 -10.35 -5.51
C GLU A 250 22.34 -11.21 -4.29
N ARG A 251 23.13 -12.28 -4.43
CA ARG A 251 23.66 -13.07 -3.30
C ARG A 251 24.51 -12.21 -2.35
N ARG A 252 25.39 -11.35 -2.89
CA ARG A 252 26.19 -10.43 -2.06
C ARG A 252 25.31 -9.42 -1.27
N ILE A 253 24.20 -8.98 -1.86
CA ILE A 253 23.25 -8.10 -1.13
C ILE A 253 22.66 -8.86 0.05
N VAL A 254 22.19 -10.09 -0.14
CA VAL A 254 21.66 -10.94 0.94
C VAL A 254 22.70 -11.17 2.03
N GLU A 255 23.96 -11.46 1.67
CA GLU A 255 25.07 -11.60 2.62
C GLU A 255 25.33 -10.32 3.45
N GLN A 256 25.17 -9.14 2.84
CA GLN A 256 25.30 -7.86 3.57
C GLN A 256 24.15 -7.63 4.53
N LEU A 257 22.92 -8.07 4.20
CA LEU A 257 21.77 -7.99 5.11
C LEU A 257 21.97 -8.87 6.33
N ASN A 258 22.45 -10.11 6.13
CA ASN A 258 22.72 -11.05 7.24
C ASN A 258 23.80 -10.53 8.24
N LYS A 259 24.75 -9.70 7.77
CA LYS A 259 25.78 -9.08 8.61
C LYS A 259 25.26 -7.90 9.44
N LYS A 260 24.13 -7.32 9.10
CA LYS A 260 23.52 -6.22 9.87
C LYS A 260 22.58 -6.72 10.98
N GLU A 261 22.26 -8.01 11.00
CA GLU A 261 21.46 -8.65 12.05
C GLU A 261 22.30 -9.14 13.24
N LEU A 262 23.64 -9.12 13.15
CA LEU A 262 24.60 -9.47 14.22
C LEU A 262 25.15 -8.19 14.89
#